data_05a05498eebc0e0f33a971b9b39db546
#
_entry.id   05a05498eebc0e0f33a971b9b39db546
#
_cell.length_a   1.000
_cell.length_b   1.000
_cell.length_c   1.000
_cell.angle_alpha   90.00
_cell.angle_beta   90.00
_cell.angle_gamma   90.00
#
_symmetry.space_group_name_H-M   'P 1'
#
loop_
_entity.id
_entity.type
_entity.pdbx_description
1 polymer ?
#
loop_
_entity_poly.entity_id
_entity_poly.type
_entity_poly.pdbx_seq_one_letter_code
_entity_poly.pdbx_strand_id
1 'polypeptide(L)'
;MPHTIDTRITGYEPLLAPSALLDELPLSDQAAGIVERTRAEVRAVLDGSDDRLLVIAGPCSVHDPAAALDYAGRLQALAERNGADLLIVMRVYFEKPRTVTGWKGLINDPDMDGGHDVHRGLRTARRLLIDIVSLGLPVGCEWLEAITPQYIADAVTWGAIGARTTESQVHRQLASGLSMPVGFKNGTDGDVQVAVDACRASAAGHTFFGVTRNGAAALVTTAGNPDTHVILRGGRTGPNYEASHVTKALDLIAGTGLPRRLMVDASHGNSGKDHRRQPLVAAAIADQAAAGEAGLVGVMLESFLREGRQEPGPPGALAYGQSVTDACMDIGTTADVLENLATAVRSRRTSVLFRTDGGLRVPGRRQGTAGRLATAASIRSCGRS
;
A
#
# COMPACT_ATOMS: atom_id res chain seq x y z
N MET A 1 49.07 -11.61 11.43
CA MET A 1 47.88 -12.00 12.20
C MET A 1 46.93 -12.71 11.25
N PRO A 2 46.23 -13.79 11.63
CA PRO A 2 45.23 -14.37 10.73
C PRO A 2 44.14 -13.36 10.42
N HIS A 3 43.80 -13.19 9.14
CA HIS A 3 42.71 -12.33 8.69
C HIS A 3 41.38 -13.06 8.92
N THR A 4 40.60 -12.62 9.89
CA THR A 4 39.29 -13.21 10.24
C THR A 4 38.10 -12.31 9.91
N ILE A 5 38.37 -11.10 9.38
CA ILE A 5 37.38 -10.08 9.04
C ILE A 5 37.58 -9.66 7.57
N ASP A 6 36.50 -9.36 6.88
CA ASP A 6 36.47 -8.79 5.51
C ASP A 6 37.11 -9.68 4.43
N THR A 7 37.27 -10.97 4.68
CA THR A 7 37.99 -11.90 3.76
C THR A 7 37.30 -12.06 2.39
N ARG A 8 36.04 -11.61 2.23
CA ARG A 8 35.25 -11.69 0.99
C ARG A 8 34.74 -10.32 0.54
N ILE A 9 35.13 -9.25 1.24
CA ILE A 9 34.80 -7.87 0.83
C ILE A 9 35.94 -7.38 -0.04
N THR A 10 35.61 -6.88 -1.23
CA THR A 10 36.59 -6.41 -2.21
C THR A 10 36.78 -4.90 -2.18
N GLY A 11 35.92 -4.15 -1.52
CA GLY A 11 36.01 -2.71 -1.38
C GLY A 11 34.86 -2.10 -0.59
N TYR A 12 35.05 -0.86 -0.18
CA TYR A 12 34.03 -0.01 0.46
C TYR A 12 33.98 1.31 -0.30
N GLU A 13 32.77 1.77 -0.61
CA GLU A 13 32.52 3.10 -1.15
C GLU A 13 31.53 3.82 -0.22
N PRO A 14 31.89 5.00 0.33
CA PRO A 14 30.98 5.75 1.18
C PRO A 14 29.76 6.25 0.39
N LEU A 15 28.55 6.00 0.89
CA LEU A 15 27.34 6.61 0.33
C LEU A 15 27.26 8.10 0.69
N LEU A 16 26.71 8.90 -0.21
CA LEU A 16 26.28 10.26 0.07
C LEU A 16 25.38 10.27 1.31
N ALA A 17 25.60 11.17 2.26
CA ALA A 17 24.74 11.29 3.44
C ALA A 17 23.29 11.61 3.00
N PRO A 18 22.26 11.01 3.65
CA PRO A 18 20.87 11.34 3.34
C PRO A 18 20.57 12.84 3.36
N SER A 19 21.06 13.58 4.38
CA SER A 19 20.89 15.04 4.47
C SER A 19 21.42 15.76 3.24
N ALA A 20 22.58 15.37 2.74
CA ALA A 20 23.16 16.01 1.55
C ALA A 20 22.30 15.82 0.29
N LEU A 21 21.67 14.64 0.13
CA LEU A 21 20.73 14.42 -0.97
C LEU A 21 19.42 15.21 -0.79
N LEU A 22 18.92 15.30 0.45
CA LEU A 22 17.73 16.09 0.75
C LEU A 22 17.96 17.58 0.50
N ASP A 23 19.15 18.09 0.82
CA ASP A 23 19.56 19.48 0.57
C ASP A 23 19.79 19.75 -0.94
N GLU A 24 20.35 18.79 -1.68
CA GLU A 24 20.53 18.87 -3.13
C GLU A 24 19.19 18.85 -3.89
N LEU A 25 18.25 18.04 -3.43
CA LEU A 25 16.93 17.84 -4.04
C LEU A 25 15.83 18.02 -2.98
N PRO A 26 15.56 19.25 -2.52
CA PRO A 26 14.58 19.50 -1.49
C PRO A 26 13.15 19.25 -1.99
N LEU A 27 12.30 18.72 -1.11
CA LEU A 27 10.87 18.68 -1.33
C LEU A 27 10.31 20.07 -1.09
N SER A 28 9.56 20.63 -2.05
CA SER A 28 8.91 21.95 -1.87
C SER A 28 7.81 21.87 -0.81
N ASP A 29 7.48 23.00 -0.17
CA ASP A 29 6.38 23.07 0.81
C ASP A 29 5.04 22.59 0.22
N GLN A 30 4.78 22.90 -1.05
CA GLN A 30 3.60 22.44 -1.76
C GLN A 30 3.59 20.90 -1.88
N ALA A 31 4.70 20.30 -2.31
CA ALA A 31 4.81 18.85 -2.44
C ALA A 31 4.75 18.15 -1.07
N ALA A 32 5.40 18.72 -0.05
CA ALA A 32 5.31 18.22 1.33
C ALA A 32 3.87 18.24 1.85
N GLY A 33 3.13 19.33 1.60
CA GLY A 33 1.70 19.45 1.93
C GLY A 33 0.83 18.41 1.22
N ILE A 34 1.16 18.03 -0.03
CA ILE A 34 0.47 16.95 -0.74
C ILE A 34 0.72 15.61 -0.02
N VAL A 35 1.98 15.29 0.29
CA VAL A 35 2.34 14.04 0.98
C VAL A 35 1.67 13.95 2.35
N GLU A 36 1.70 15.01 3.14
CA GLU A 36 1.08 15.04 4.48
C GLU A 36 -0.43 14.81 4.40
N ARG A 37 -1.13 15.55 3.54
CA ARG A 37 -2.56 15.41 3.32
C ARG A 37 -2.92 13.99 2.86
N THR A 38 -2.22 13.47 1.85
CA THR A 38 -2.54 12.16 1.29
C THR A 38 -2.19 11.00 2.23
N ARG A 39 -1.19 11.15 3.10
CA ARG A 39 -0.98 10.22 4.23
C ARG A 39 -2.17 10.18 5.19
N ALA A 40 -2.74 11.36 5.50
CA ALA A 40 -3.94 11.44 6.33
C ALA A 40 -5.16 10.82 5.63
N GLU A 41 -5.33 11.04 4.32
CA GLU A 41 -6.40 10.42 3.54
C GLU A 41 -6.28 8.89 3.47
N VAL A 42 -5.06 8.35 3.27
CA VAL A 42 -4.85 6.89 3.33
C VAL A 42 -5.21 6.33 4.71
N ARG A 43 -4.85 7.02 5.81
CA ARG A 43 -5.26 6.62 7.16
C ARG A 43 -6.78 6.62 7.32
N ALA A 44 -7.45 7.65 6.80
CA ALA A 44 -8.90 7.76 6.85
C ALA A 44 -9.60 6.62 6.08
N VAL A 45 -9.06 6.18 4.93
CA VAL A 45 -9.55 4.98 4.24
C VAL A 45 -9.28 3.73 5.08
N LEU A 46 -8.12 3.61 5.69
CA LEU A 46 -7.76 2.45 6.51
C LEU A 46 -8.62 2.33 7.78
N ASP A 47 -9.02 3.42 8.41
CA ASP A 47 -9.86 3.41 9.61
C ASP A 47 -11.36 3.47 9.30
N GLY A 48 -11.73 3.61 8.02
CA GLY A 48 -13.12 3.61 7.55
C GLY A 48 -13.84 4.95 7.70
N SER A 49 -13.16 6.04 8.09
CA SER A 49 -13.73 7.39 8.12
C SER A 49 -13.84 8.02 6.73
N ASP A 50 -13.09 7.52 5.75
CA ASP A 50 -13.21 7.80 4.32
C ASP A 50 -13.67 6.53 3.62
N ASP A 51 -14.76 6.58 2.90
CA ASP A 51 -15.37 5.43 2.25
C ASP A 51 -14.85 5.18 0.82
N ARG A 52 -13.87 5.94 0.34
CA ARG A 52 -13.20 5.67 -0.92
C ARG A 52 -12.46 4.33 -0.86
N LEU A 53 -12.19 3.75 -2.03
CA LEU A 53 -11.31 2.57 -2.15
C LEU A 53 -9.89 3.05 -2.47
N LEU A 54 -8.89 2.58 -1.70
CA LEU A 54 -7.48 2.85 -1.95
C LEU A 54 -6.98 2.03 -3.15
N VAL A 55 -6.42 2.68 -4.17
CA VAL A 55 -5.86 2.00 -5.34
C VAL A 55 -4.38 2.33 -5.48
N ILE A 56 -3.53 1.30 -5.43
CA ILE A 56 -2.09 1.42 -5.68
C ILE A 56 -1.81 0.92 -7.10
N ALA A 57 -1.62 1.83 -8.07
CA ALA A 57 -1.46 1.46 -9.49
C ALA A 57 -0.18 2.01 -10.08
N GLY A 58 0.59 1.18 -10.80
CA GLY A 58 1.81 1.59 -11.48
C GLY A 58 2.69 0.41 -11.88
N PRO A 59 3.86 0.66 -12.49
CA PRO A 59 4.71 -0.38 -13.03
C PRO A 59 5.20 -1.36 -11.96
N CYS A 60 5.46 -2.59 -12.37
CA CYS A 60 6.07 -3.60 -11.49
C CYS A 60 7.37 -3.08 -10.88
N SER A 61 8.19 -2.40 -11.69
CA SER A 61 9.36 -1.61 -11.26
C SER A 61 9.58 -0.45 -12.22
N VAL A 62 10.11 0.65 -11.69
CA VAL A 62 10.55 1.79 -12.50
C VAL A 62 11.97 1.53 -12.97
N HIS A 63 12.17 1.56 -14.27
CA HIS A 63 13.50 1.49 -14.92
C HIS A 63 13.77 2.70 -15.83
N ASP A 64 12.72 3.35 -16.31
CA ASP A 64 12.77 4.53 -17.20
C ASP A 64 12.01 5.67 -16.52
N PRO A 65 12.72 6.68 -15.98
CA PRO A 65 12.07 7.83 -15.34
C PRO A 65 11.18 8.65 -16.28
N ALA A 66 11.52 8.77 -17.56
CA ALA A 66 10.73 9.53 -18.51
C ALA A 66 9.39 8.83 -18.80
N ALA A 67 9.42 7.52 -19.03
CA ALA A 67 8.19 6.72 -19.20
C ALA A 67 7.36 6.68 -17.91
N ALA A 68 7.99 6.65 -16.73
CA ALA A 68 7.28 6.69 -15.45
C ALA A 68 6.57 8.04 -15.24
N LEU A 69 7.18 9.15 -15.64
CA LEU A 69 6.58 10.48 -15.54
C LEU A 69 5.43 10.68 -16.56
N ASP A 70 5.56 10.17 -17.79
CA ASP A 70 4.44 10.12 -18.76
C ASP A 70 3.26 9.31 -18.21
N TYR A 71 3.54 8.13 -17.64
CA TYR A 71 2.52 7.33 -16.97
C TYR A 71 1.87 8.09 -15.81
N ALA A 72 2.65 8.78 -14.99
CA ALA A 72 2.16 9.58 -13.87
C ALA A 72 1.16 10.65 -14.32
N GLY A 73 1.46 11.39 -15.41
CA GLY A 73 0.55 12.40 -15.94
C GLY A 73 -0.80 11.81 -16.40
N ARG A 74 -0.77 10.62 -17.04
CA ARG A 74 -1.99 9.92 -17.45
C ARG A 74 -2.76 9.37 -16.24
N LEU A 75 -2.07 8.79 -15.26
CA LEU A 75 -2.71 8.28 -14.04
C LEU A 75 -3.30 9.42 -13.20
N GLN A 76 -2.66 10.60 -13.15
CA GLN A 76 -3.19 11.79 -12.48
C GLN A 76 -4.54 12.23 -13.05
N ALA A 77 -4.69 12.25 -14.39
CA ALA A 77 -5.95 12.56 -15.02
C ALA A 77 -7.06 11.53 -14.68
N LEU A 78 -6.70 10.24 -14.51
CA LEU A 78 -7.61 9.20 -14.03
C LEU A 78 -7.94 9.38 -12.54
N ALA A 79 -6.97 9.80 -11.73
CA ALA A 79 -7.16 10.06 -10.31
C ALA A 79 -8.12 11.24 -10.06
N GLU A 80 -8.00 12.32 -10.83
CA GLU A 80 -8.92 13.45 -10.75
C GLU A 80 -10.35 13.04 -11.12
N ARG A 81 -10.52 12.29 -12.21
CA ARG A 81 -11.84 11.82 -12.67
C ARG A 81 -12.55 10.92 -11.65
N ASN A 82 -11.80 10.06 -10.96
CA ASN A 82 -12.35 9.07 -10.03
C ASN A 82 -12.21 9.48 -8.55
N GLY A 83 -11.72 10.67 -8.25
CA GLY A 83 -11.33 11.10 -6.90
C GLY A 83 -12.45 11.12 -5.87
N ALA A 84 -13.72 11.16 -6.29
CA ALA A 84 -14.86 11.03 -5.40
C ALA A 84 -15.04 9.60 -4.85
N ASP A 85 -14.55 8.59 -5.57
CA ASP A 85 -14.78 7.18 -5.27
C ASP A 85 -13.50 6.41 -4.94
N LEU A 86 -12.37 6.84 -5.53
CA LEU A 86 -11.07 6.20 -5.40
C LEU A 86 -10.02 7.16 -4.84
N LEU A 87 -9.18 6.67 -3.94
CA LEU A 87 -7.92 7.31 -3.58
C LEU A 87 -6.79 6.60 -4.32
N ILE A 88 -6.29 7.23 -5.40
CA ILE A 88 -5.29 6.61 -6.26
C ILE A 88 -3.89 7.07 -5.85
N VAL A 89 -2.99 6.12 -5.60
CA VAL A 89 -1.58 6.31 -5.28
C VAL A 89 -0.75 5.62 -6.35
N MET A 90 0.19 6.34 -6.97
CA MET A 90 1.05 5.73 -7.97
C MET A 90 2.08 4.79 -7.31
N ARG A 91 2.13 3.55 -7.78
CA ARG A 91 3.15 2.59 -7.43
C ARG A 91 4.47 2.95 -8.12
N VAL A 92 5.50 3.32 -7.34
CA VAL A 92 6.82 3.73 -7.82
C VAL A 92 7.90 2.90 -7.11
N TYR A 93 8.11 1.68 -7.59
CA TYR A 93 9.04 0.72 -6.99
C TYR A 93 10.39 0.77 -7.67
N PHE A 94 11.42 1.17 -6.94
CA PHE A 94 12.79 1.31 -7.41
C PHE A 94 13.69 0.12 -7.11
N GLU A 95 13.29 -0.70 -6.14
CA GLU A 95 14.07 -1.83 -5.62
C GLU A 95 13.32 -3.13 -5.90
N LYS A 96 14.03 -4.16 -6.29
CA LYS A 96 13.44 -5.47 -6.64
C LYS A 96 14.10 -6.59 -5.87
N PRO A 97 13.38 -7.31 -5.00
CA PRO A 97 13.90 -8.49 -4.36
C PRO A 97 14.05 -9.60 -5.42
N ARG A 98 15.24 -10.15 -5.52
CA ARG A 98 15.55 -11.22 -6.49
C ARG A 98 15.72 -12.55 -5.77
N THR A 99 15.10 -13.59 -6.29
CA THR A 99 15.24 -14.96 -5.73
C THR A 99 16.60 -15.56 -6.10
N VAL A 100 17.12 -15.16 -7.26
CA VAL A 100 18.45 -15.49 -7.78
C VAL A 100 19.12 -14.16 -8.17
N THR A 101 20.22 -14.15 -8.88
CA THR A 101 20.84 -12.95 -9.42
C THR A 101 19.94 -12.26 -10.47
N GLY A 102 20.14 -10.96 -10.68
CA GLY A 102 19.41 -10.16 -11.65
C GLY A 102 19.41 -8.67 -11.27
N TRP A 103 18.88 -7.81 -12.14
CA TRP A 103 18.78 -6.39 -11.91
C TRP A 103 18.00 -6.08 -10.62
N LYS A 104 18.63 -5.37 -9.70
CA LYS A 104 18.11 -5.07 -8.36
C LYS A 104 17.20 -3.85 -8.30
N GLY A 105 17.06 -3.11 -9.41
CA GLY A 105 16.24 -1.90 -9.50
C GLY A 105 17.03 -0.65 -9.79
N LEU A 106 16.30 0.45 -10.06
CA LEU A 106 16.87 1.72 -10.52
C LEU A 106 17.88 2.34 -9.53
N ILE A 107 17.63 2.21 -8.24
CA ILE A 107 18.56 2.77 -7.24
C ILE A 107 19.89 2.04 -7.27
N ASN A 108 19.86 0.72 -7.37
CA ASN A 108 21.05 -0.11 -7.26
C ASN A 108 21.87 -0.16 -8.57
N ASP A 109 21.21 -0.04 -9.73
CA ASP A 109 21.83 -0.18 -11.05
C ASP A 109 20.95 0.54 -12.10
N PRO A 110 21.12 1.89 -12.20
CA PRO A 110 20.22 2.73 -13.01
C PRO A 110 20.31 2.45 -14.51
N ASP A 111 21.45 1.95 -15.01
CA ASP A 111 21.66 1.66 -16.44
C ASP A 111 21.40 0.18 -16.80
N MET A 112 21.16 -0.67 -15.82
CA MET A 112 20.97 -2.13 -16.01
C MET A 112 22.19 -2.80 -16.68
N ASP A 113 23.40 -2.27 -16.46
CA ASP A 113 24.66 -2.74 -17.06
C ASP A 113 25.61 -3.41 -16.04
N GLY A 114 25.18 -3.45 -14.76
CA GLY A 114 25.99 -3.95 -13.65
C GLY A 114 27.02 -2.95 -13.14
N GLY A 115 26.98 -1.69 -13.58
CA GLY A 115 27.84 -0.61 -13.13
C GLY A 115 27.59 -0.14 -11.71
N HIS A 116 26.39 -0.39 -11.18
CA HIS A 116 25.97 -0.11 -9.80
C HIS A 116 26.19 1.33 -9.33
N ASP A 117 25.93 2.33 -10.19
CA ASP A 117 25.99 3.76 -9.81
C ASP A 117 24.84 4.13 -8.86
N VAL A 118 24.95 3.69 -7.60
CA VAL A 118 23.95 3.90 -6.56
C VAL A 118 23.75 5.39 -6.26
N HIS A 119 24.79 6.20 -6.34
CA HIS A 119 24.69 7.64 -6.12
C HIS A 119 23.78 8.32 -7.13
N ARG A 120 23.92 7.97 -8.41
CA ARG A 120 23.03 8.45 -9.46
C ARG A 120 21.64 7.84 -9.34
N GLY A 121 21.55 6.55 -8.99
CA GLY A 121 20.29 5.85 -8.75
C GLY A 121 19.44 6.54 -7.68
N LEU A 122 20.02 6.91 -6.53
CA LEU A 122 19.35 7.64 -5.44
C LEU A 122 18.87 9.02 -5.89
N ARG A 123 19.71 9.78 -6.61
CA ARG A 123 19.31 11.10 -7.16
C ARG A 123 18.17 10.99 -8.15
N THR A 124 18.25 10.02 -9.06
CA THR A 124 17.22 9.77 -10.07
C THR A 124 15.89 9.38 -9.43
N ALA A 125 15.92 8.46 -8.45
CA ALA A 125 14.73 8.03 -7.73
C ALA A 125 14.09 9.20 -6.96
N ARG A 126 14.87 9.97 -6.21
CA ARG A 126 14.35 11.12 -5.46
C ARG A 126 13.77 12.19 -6.38
N ARG A 127 14.47 12.54 -7.46
CA ARG A 127 13.99 13.50 -8.46
C ARG A 127 12.64 13.06 -9.01
N LEU A 128 12.52 11.82 -9.45
CA LEU A 128 11.28 11.30 -10.03
C LEU A 128 10.12 11.34 -9.02
N LEU A 129 10.35 11.00 -7.75
CA LEU A 129 9.31 11.11 -6.71
C LEU A 129 8.83 12.56 -6.54
N ILE A 130 9.75 13.52 -6.48
CA ILE A 130 9.43 14.94 -6.38
C ILE A 130 8.61 15.40 -7.60
N ASP A 131 9.02 15.00 -8.81
CA ASP A 131 8.35 15.38 -10.04
C ASP A 131 6.92 14.81 -10.10
N ILE A 132 6.72 13.54 -9.71
CA ILE A 132 5.38 12.91 -9.65
C ILE A 132 4.49 13.59 -8.60
N VAL A 133 5.01 13.80 -7.37
CA VAL A 133 4.24 14.47 -6.31
C VAL A 133 3.87 15.90 -6.72
N SER A 134 4.76 16.59 -7.45
CA SER A 134 4.49 17.95 -7.96
C SER A 134 3.37 18.01 -9.01
N LEU A 135 3.04 16.89 -9.67
CA LEU A 135 1.83 16.75 -10.49
C LEU A 135 0.54 16.65 -9.64
N GLY A 136 0.65 16.54 -8.33
CA GLY A 136 -0.47 16.30 -7.42
C GLY A 136 -0.77 14.82 -7.18
N LEU A 137 0.02 13.88 -7.72
CA LEU A 137 -0.20 12.44 -7.61
C LEU A 137 0.61 11.88 -6.43
N PRO A 138 -0.03 11.30 -5.38
CA PRO A 138 0.69 10.66 -4.30
C PRO A 138 1.39 9.37 -4.76
N VAL A 139 2.50 9.02 -4.11
CA VAL A 139 3.34 7.88 -4.50
C VAL A 139 3.47 6.84 -3.40
N GLY A 140 3.60 5.57 -3.81
CA GLY A 140 3.85 4.43 -2.95
C GLY A 140 5.09 3.66 -3.37
N CYS A 141 5.96 3.29 -2.41
CA CYS A 141 7.19 2.54 -2.63
C CYS A 141 7.19 1.19 -1.90
N GLU A 142 7.94 0.22 -2.41
CA GLU A 142 8.33 -0.97 -1.65
C GLU A 142 9.65 -0.67 -0.93
N TRP A 143 9.74 -1.05 0.34
CA TRP A 143 10.93 -0.88 1.15
C TRP A 143 11.69 -2.21 1.21
N LEU A 144 12.86 -2.24 0.60
CA LEU A 144 13.72 -3.43 0.56
C LEU A 144 15.03 -3.20 1.31
N GLU A 145 15.80 -2.17 0.95
CA GLU A 145 17.01 -1.81 1.66
C GLU A 145 16.66 -0.99 2.92
N ALA A 146 17.31 -1.33 4.04
CA ALA A 146 16.97 -0.76 5.34
C ALA A 146 17.26 0.75 5.46
N ILE A 147 18.16 1.30 4.63
CA ILE A 147 18.56 2.71 4.68
C ILE A 147 17.96 3.57 3.58
N THR A 148 17.40 2.98 2.52
CA THR A 148 16.75 3.73 1.42
C THR A 148 15.68 4.73 1.91
N PRO A 149 14.86 4.42 2.93
CA PRO A 149 13.90 5.39 3.45
C PRO A 149 14.50 6.72 3.89
N GLN A 150 15.73 6.75 4.40
CA GLN A 150 16.38 8.00 4.82
C GLN A 150 16.59 8.98 3.66
N TYR A 151 16.62 8.50 2.42
CA TYR A 151 16.87 9.30 1.22
C TYR A 151 15.58 9.77 0.53
N ILE A 152 14.46 9.02 0.65
CA ILE A 152 13.29 9.25 -0.19
C ILE A 152 11.94 9.19 0.54
N ALA A 153 11.88 8.76 1.80
CA ALA A 153 10.60 8.51 2.47
C ALA A 153 9.79 9.79 2.74
N ASP A 154 10.40 10.97 2.77
CA ASP A 154 9.73 12.26 2.92
C ASP A 154 8.77 12.56 1.75
N ALA A 155 9.05 12.04 0.55
CA ALA A 155 8.20 12.18 -0.63
C ALA A 155 7.17 11.05 -0.80
N VAL A 156 7.13 10.03 0.09
CA VAL A 156 6.29 8.83 -0.07
C VAL A 156 5.06 8.87 0.82
N THR A 157 3.90 8.60 0.23
CA THR A 157 2.60 8.60 0.91
C THR A 157 2.24 7.24 1.52
N TRP A 158 2.60 6.15 0.85
CA TRP A 158 2.28 4.77 1.24
C TRP A 158 3.48 3.85 1.00
N GLY A 159 3.65 2.85 1.86
CA GLY A 159 4.74 1.89 1.75
C GLY A 159 4.27 0.45 1.70
N ALA A 160 5.09 -0.44 1.14
CA ALA A 160 4.88 -1.88 1.17
C ALA A 160 6.13 -2.62 1.66
N ILE A 161 5.90 -3.75 2.33
CA ILE A 161 6.90 -4.79 2.57
C ILE A 161 6.51 -6.00 1.71
N GLY A 162 7.44 -6.44 0.88
CA GLY A 162 7.22 -7.52 -0.07
C GLY A 162 7.11 -8.91 0.58
N ALA A 163 6.52 -9.87 -0.13
CA ALA A 163 6.29 -11.23 0.36
C ALA A 163 7.57 -11.98 0.78
N ARG A 164 8.74 -11.61 0.23
CA ARG A 164 10.03 -12.24 0.57
C ARG A 164 10.66 -11.66 1.83
N THR A 165 10.17 -10.51 2.31
CA THR A 165 10.74 -9.76 3.42
C THR A 165 9.76 -9.58 4.58
N THR A 166 8.51 -10.01 4.46
CA THR A 166 7.48 -9.92 5.51
C THR A 166 7.88 -10.67 6.80
N GLU A 167 8.60 -11.79 6.69
CA GLU A 167 9.12 -12.54 7.86
C GLU A 167 10.35 -11.88 8.50
N SER A 168 11.03 -10.97 7.78
CA SER A 168 12.27 -10.37 8.25
C SER A 168 12.04 -9.42 9.41
N GLN A 169 12.72 -9.68 10.53
CA GLN A 169 12.71 -8.79 11.70
C GLN A 169 13.20 -7.38 11.34
N VAL A 170 14.21 -7.24 10.48
CA VAL A 170 14.74 -5.95 10.04
C VAL A 170 13.65 -5.12 9.37
N HIS A 171 12.85 -5.73 8.49
CA HIS A 171 11.77 -5.01 7.78
C HIS A 171 10.58 -4.68 8.68
N ARG A 172 10.27 -5.52 9.67
CA ARG A 172 9.24 -5.24 10.68
C ARG A 172 9.64 -4.07 11.58
N GLN A 173 10.91 -4.04 12.02
CA GLN A 173 11.49 -2.92 12.75
C GLN A 173 11.52 -1.64 11.92
N LEU A 174 11.96 -1.73 10.67
CA LEU A 174 11.94 -0.60 9.74
C LEU A 174 10.53 -0.01 9.62
N ALA A 175 9.53 -0.84 9.35
CA ALA A 175 8.15 -0.40 9.18
C ALA A 175 7.59 0.29 10.43
N SER A 176 8.04 -0.09 11.63
CA SER A 176 7.64 0.55 12.90
C SER A 176 8.03 2.03 13.01
N GLY A 177 9.01 2.47 12.22
CA GLY A 177 9.52 3.85 12.22
C GLY A 177 9.15 4.65 10.98
N LEU A 178 8.48 4.04 9.98
CA LEU A 178 8.07 4.75 8.77
C LEU A 178 6.91 5.70 9.06
N SER A 179 6.96 6.89 8.47
CA SER A 179 5.98 7.96 8.70
C SER A 179 4.70 7.82 7.87
N MET A 180 4.57 6.79 7.04
CA MET A 180 3.42 6.51 6.20
C MET A 180 2.77 5.18 6.58
N PRO A 181 1.50 4.95 6.19
CA PRO A 181 0.88 3.63 6.24
C PRO A 181 1.68 2.59 5.44
N VAL A 182 1.77 1.36 5.97
CA VAL A 182 2.57 0.28 5.37
C VAL A 182 1.75 -1.00 5.22
N GLY A 183 1.69 -1.53 3.99
CA GLY A 183 1.08 -2.82 3.69
C GLY A 183 2.11 -3.95 3.72
N PHE A 184 1.81 -5.04 4.45
CA PHE A 184 2.60 -6.26 4.47
C PHE A 184 1.96 -7.33 3.58
N LYS A 185 2.68 -7.80 2.55
CA LYS A 185 2.22 -8.90 1.70
C LYS A 185 2.30 -10.22 2.44
N ASN A 186 1.30 -11.09 2.25
CA ASN A 186 1.40 -12.47 2.72
C ASN A 186 2.60 -13.20 2.10
N GLY A 187 3.03 -14.29 2.73
CA GLY A 187 4.18 -15.10 2.29
C GLY A 187 4.07 -15.59 0.83
N THR A 188 5.19 -15.95 0.22
CA THR A 188 5.21 -16.45 -1.17
C THR A 188 4.53 -17.81 -1.32
N ASP A 189 4.38 -18.57 -0.24
CA ASP A 189 3.63 -19.83 -0.15
C ASP A 189 2.11 -19.61 -0.07
N GLY A 190 1.66 -18.41 0.33
CA GLY A 190 0.26 -18.05 0.53
C GLY A 190 -0.11 -17.84 1.99
N ASP A 191 0.82 -18.04 2.93
CA ASP A 191 0.56 -17.85 4.36
C ASP A 191 0.26 -16.39 4.70
N VAL A 192 -0.94 -16.15 5.24
CA VAL A 192 -1.42 -14.83 5.68
C VAL A 192 -0.97 -14.50 7.09
N GLN A 193 -0.73 -15.53 7.94
CA GLN A 193 -0.35 -15.33 9.34
C GLN A 193 0.94 -14.52 9.47
N VAL A 194 1.92 -14.76 8.58
CA VAL A 194 3.19 -14.01 8.61
C VAL A 194 3.01 -12.50 8.41
N ALA A 195 2.02 -12.08 7.61
CA ALA A 195 1.71 -10.66 7.41
C ALA A 195 0.94 -10.07 8.60
N VAL A 196 0.05 -10.85 9.22
CA VAL A 196 -0.64 -10.45 10.46
C VAL A 196 0.37 -10.25 11.58
N ASP A 197 1.31 -11.17 11.76
CA ASP A 197 2.38 -11.06 12.76
C ASP A 197 3.30 -9.88 12.48
N ALA A 198 3.58 -9.59 11.21
CA ALA A 198 4.36 -8.42 10.81
C ALA A 198 3.66 -7.11 11.16
N CYS A 199 2.34 -6.99 10.91
CA CYS A 199 1.55 -5.83 11.32
C CYS A 199 1.58 -5.64 12.85
N ARG A 200 1.40 -6.73 13.63
CA ARG A 200 1.47 -6.68 15.10
C ARG A 200 2.84 -6.24 15.59
N ALA A 201 3.90 -6.82 15.04
CA ALA A 201 5.26 -6.47 15.41
C ALA A 201 5.55 -5.00 15.11
N SER A 202 5.19 -4.52 13.91
CA SER A 202 5.47 -3.15 13.49
C SER A 202 4.61 -2.10 14.20
N ALA A 203 3.47 -2.49 14.78
CA ALA A 203 2.65 -1.60 15.61
C ALA A 203 3.32 -1.26 16.95
N ALA A 204 4.29 -2.04 17.39
CA ALA A 204 5.07 -1.79 18.61
C ALA A 204 6.32 -0.95 18.31
N GLY A 205 6.82 -0.26 19.32
CA GLY A 205 8.11 0.43 19.27
C GLY A 205 9.29 -0.54 19.31
N HIS A 206 10.37 -0.20 18.61
CA HIS A 206 11.59 -1.00 18.50
C HIS A 206 12.84 -0.15 18.71
N THR A 207 13.95 -0.80 19.08
CA THR A 207 15.29 -0.22 19.02
C THR A 207 16.20 -1.14 18.21
N PHE A 208 16.81 -0.61 17.14
CA PHE A 208 17.59 -1.39 16.19
C PHE A 208 18.72 -0.57 15.55
N PHE A 209 19.60 -1.26 14.83
CA PHE A 209 20.70 -0.62 14.11
C PHE A 209 20.21 0.06 12.83
N GLY A 210 20.59 1.30 12.64
CA GLY A 210 20.25 2.08 11.44
C GLY A 210 21.28 3.17 11.19
N VAL A 211 20.91 4.17 10.39
CA VAL A 211 21.72 5.33 10.08
C VAL A 211 20.98 6.62 10.38
N THR A 212 21.71 7.63 10.81
CA THR A 212 21.19 9.00 10.98
C THR A 212 21.03 9.67 9.62
N ARG A 213 20.41 10.84 9.60
CA ARG A 213 20.39 11.71 8.38
C ARG A 213 21.76 12.11 7.88
N ASN A 214 22.77 12.13 8.74
CA ASN A 214 24.17 12.41 8.37
C ASN A 214 24.94 11.17 7.94
N GLY A 215 24.28 10.02 7.76
CA GLY A 215 24.90 8.77 7.30
C GLY A 215 25.70 8.02 8.37
N ALA A 216 25.72 8.47 9.61
CA ALA A 216 26.42 7.78 10.69
C ALA A 216 25.59 6.60 11.21
N ALA A 217 26.26 5.48 11.52
CA ALA A 217 25.64 4.36 12.20
C ALA A 217 25.04 4.79 13.56
N ALA A 218 23.82 4.32 13.88
CA ALA A 218 23.10 4.72 15.07
C ALA A 218 22.19 3.61 15.61
N LEU A 219 21.81 3.73 16.88
CA LEU A 219 20.63 3.06 17.41
C LEU A 219 19.41 3.93 17.08
N VAL A 220 18.46 3.35 16.36
CA VAL A 220 17.18 3.98 16.02
C VAL A 220 16.12 3.45 16.95
N THR A 221 15.39 4.34 17.64
CA THR A 221 14.25 3.98 18.48
C THR A 221 12.97 4.52 17.85
N THR A 222 11.95 3.67 17.73
CA THR A 222 10.68 3.98 17.06
C THR A 222 9.52 3.90 18.05
N ALA A 223 8.41 4.57 17.73
CA ALA A 223 7.19 4.54 18.53
C ALA A 223 6.23 3.39 18.13
N GLY A 224 6.47 2.75 16.99
CA GLY A 224 5.53 1.85 16.36
C GLY A 224 4.67 2.54 15.28
N ASN A 225 4.20 1.76 14.32
CA ASN A 225 3.36 2.23 13.21
C ASN A 225 1.99 1.51 13.26
N PRO A 226 0.92 2.15 13.80
CA PRO A 226 -0.40 1.54 13.89
C PRO A 226 -1.14 1.48 12.55
N ASP A 227 -0.62 2.16 11.52
CA ASP A 227 -1.25 2.27 10.21
C ASP A 227 -0.86 1.13 9.26
N THR A 228 -0.40 0.01 9.83
CA THR A 228 -0.07 -1.19 9.04
C THR A 228 -1.32 -1.98 8.67
N HIS A 229 -1.24 -2.71 7.54
CA HIS A 229 -2.32 -3.57 7.06
C HIS A 229 -1.78 -4.74 6.22
N VAL A 230 -2.60 -5.77 6.08
CA VAL A 230 -2.27 -6.96 5.28
C VAL A 230 -2.59 -6.73 3.81
N ILE A 231 -1.75 -7.28 2.91
CA ILE A 231 -1.99 -7.34 1.47
C ILE A 231 -2.03 -8.81 1.04
N LEU A 232 -3.17 -9.25 0.52
CA LEU A 232 -3.34 -10.58 -0.09
C LEU A 232 -2.79 -10.56 -1.52
N ARG A 233 -1.78 -11.36 -1.81
CA ARG A 233 -1.12 -11.39 -3.14
C ARG A 233 -1.13 -12.76 -3.81
N GLY A 234 -1.93 -13.72 -3.26
CA GLY A 234 -1.86 -15.12 -3.65
C GLY A 234 -0.58 -15.80 -3.16
N GLY A 235 -0.37 -17.02 -3.58
CA GLY A 235 0.79 -17.82 -3.21
C GLY A 235 1.06 -18.97 -4.18
N ARG A 236 1.99 -19.88 -3.84
CA ARG A 236 2.24 -21.10 -4.60
C ARG A 236 1.05 -22.05 -4.60
N THR A 237 0.21 -21.98 -3.57
CA THR A 237 -1.02 -22.77 -3.43
C THR A 237 -2.20 -22.24 -4.24
N GLY A 238 -2.06 -21.06 -4.84
CA GLY A 238 -3.08 -20.45 -5.67
C GLY A 238 -3.43 -19.00 -5.26
N PRO A 239 -4.49 -18.45 -5.87
CA PRO A 239 -5.00 -17.12 -5.55
C PRO A 239 -5.69 -17.08 -4.19
N ASN A 240 -5.79 -15.87 -3.58
CA ASN A 240 -6.46 -15.65 -2.30
C ASN A 240 -7.31 -14.37 -2.28
N TYR A 241 -7.86 -13.97 -3.43
CA TYR A 241 -8.67 -12.75 -3.59
C TYR A 241 -10.19 -13.01 -3.53
N GLU A 242 -10.64 -14.26 -3.60
CA GLU A 242 -12.07 -14.59 -3.55
C GLU A 242 -12.68 -14.24 -2.19
N ALA A 243 -13.98 -13.98 -2.14
CA ALA A 243 -14.69 -13.53 -0.93
C ALA A 243 -14.43 -14.43 0.28
N SER A 244 -14.38 -15.75 0.08
CA SER A 244 -14.11 -16.71 1.16
C SER A 244 -12.69 -16.57 1.75
N HIS A 245 -11.70 -16.22 0.92
CA HIS A 245 -10.32 -15.98 1.35
C HIS A 245 -10.20 -14.63 2.07
N VAL A 246 -10.85 -13.59 1.51
CA VAL A 246 -10.88 -12.25 2.11
C VAL A 246 -11.54 -12.31 3.49
N THR A 247 -12.71 -12.95 3.62
CA THR A 247 -13.37 -13.11 4.91
C THR A 247 -12.50 -13.84 5.93
N LYS A 248 -11.90 -14.98 5.55
CA LYS A 248 -10.99 -15.73 6.44
C LYS A 248 -9.80 -14.91 6.90
N ALA A 249 -9.20 -14.13 5.99
CA ALA A 249 -8.08 -13.26 6.34
C ALA A 249 -8.52 -12.14 7.29
N LEU A 250 -9.67 -11.51 7.04
CA LEU A 250 -10.23 -10.48 7.90
C LEU A 250 -10.57 -11.00 9.30
N ASP A 251 -11.11 -12.22 9.41
CA ASP A 251 -11.40 -12.85 10.69
C ASP A 251 -10.13 -13.20 11.46
N LEU A 252 -9.08 -13.68 10.74
CA LEU A 252 -7.75 -13.90 11.31
C LEU A 252 -7.15 -12.61 11.86
N ILE A 253 -7.21 -11.50 11.10
CA ILE A 253 -6.73 -10.18 11.52
C ILE A 253 -7.47 -9.73 12.79
N ALA A 254 -8.81 -9.76 12.77
CA ALA A 254 -9.65 -9.36 13.89
C ALA A 254 -9.40 -10.19 15.16
N GLY A 255 -9.15 -11.49 14.99
CA GLY A 255 -8.82 -12.41 16.10
C GLY A 255 -7.52 -12.06 16.83
N THR A 256 -6.67 -11.22 16.25
CA THR A 256 -5.41 -10.75 16.88
C THR A 256 -5.54 -9.37 17.55
N GLY A 257 -6.71 -8.74 17.48
CA GLY A 257 -6.96 -7.39 18.00
C GLY A 257 -6.51 -6.26 17.06
N LEU A 258 -6.05 -6.58 15.84
CA LEU A 258 -5.78 -5.59 14.80
C LEU A 258 -7.09 -5.10 14.16
N PRO A 259 -7.12 -3.88 13.59
CA PRO A 259 -8.26 -3.42 12.81
C PRO A 259 -8.57 -4.37 11.65
N ARG A 260 -9.85 -4.73 11.47
CA ARG A 260 -10.35 -5.66 10.46
C ARG A 260 -10.28 -5.02 9.08
N ARG A 261 -9.09 -4.95 8.49
CA ARG A 261 -8.82 -4.31 7.20
C ARG A 261 -7.71 -5.02 6.42
N LEU A 262 -7.85 -5.10 5.11
CA LEU A 262 -6.83 -5.61 4.21
C LEU A 262 -6.96 -5.01 2.81
N MET A 263 -5.88 -5.12 2.03
CA MET A 263 -5.81 -4.82 0.60
C MET A 263 -5.63 -6.12 -0.19
N VAL A 264 -6.09 -6.16 -1.44
CA VAL A 264 -5.81 -7.27 -2.37
C VAL A 264 -4.93 -6.77 -3.52
N ASP A 265 -3.82 -7.45 -3.74
CA ASP A 265 -2.96 -7.28 -4.91
C ASP A 265 -3.50 -8.15 -6.05
N ALA A 266 -4.03 -7.52 -7.10
CA ALA A 266 -4.62 -8.20 -8.25
C ALA A 266 -3.58 -8.85 -9.19
N SER A 267 -2.29 -8.54 -9.02
CA SER A 267 -1.17 -9.13 -9.76
C SER A 267 -0.60 -10.39 -9.06
N HIS A 268 0.64 -10.73 -9.32
CA HIS A 268 1.43 -11.79 -8.66
C HIS A 268 0.73 -13.16 -8.64
N GLY A 269 0.56 -13.77 -7.45
CA GLY A 269 -0.09 -15.09 -7.30
C GLY A 269 -1.59 -15.05 -7.59
N ASN A 270 -2.25 -13.93 -7.39
CA ASN A 270 -3.67 -13.78 -7.65
C ASN A 270 -4.02 -13.83 -9.15
N SER A 271 -3.16 -13.27 -10.01
CA SER A 271 -3.30 -13.38 -11.48
C SER A 271 -2.48 -14.52 -12.09
N GLY A 272 -1.70 -15.27 -11.28
CA GLY A 272 -0.72 -16.23 -11.78
C GLY A 272 0.39 -15.56 -12.60
N LYS A 273 0.68 -14.26 -12.34
CA LYS A 273 1.62 -13.40 -13.08
C LYS A 273 1.22 -13.12 -14.54
N ASP A 274 0.01 -13.41 -14.94
CA ASP A 274 -0.55 -13.01 -16.23
C ASP A 274 -1.29 -11.67 -16.06
N HIS A 275 -0.73 -10.59 -16.63
CA HIS A 275 -1.31 -9.25 -16.52
C HIS A 275 -2.73 -9.16 -17.09
N ARG A 276 -3.08 -9.99 -18.09
CA ARG A 276 -4.42 -10.04 -18.69
C ARG A 276 -5.49 -10.58 -17.73
N ARG A 277 -5.08 -11.24 -16.66
CA ARG A 277 -5.99 -11.71 -15.61
C ARG A 277 -6.21 -10.69 -14.49
N GLN A 278 -5.42 -9.64 -14.39
CA GLN A 278 -5.61 -8.60 -13.37
C GLN A 278 -7.00 -7.93 -13.44
N PRO A 279 -7.56 -7.61 -14.63
CA PRO A 279 -8.93 -7.08 -14.72
C PRO A 279 -9.99 -8.00 -14.14
N LEU A 280 -9.86 -9.33 -14.33
CA LEU A 280 -10.80 -10.30 -13.76
C LEU A 280 -10.69 -10.36 -12.23
N VAL A 281 -9.48 -10.31 -11.69
CA VAL A 281 -9.26 -10.25 -10.24
C VAL A 281 -9.81 -8.95 -9.68
N ALA A 282 -9.55 -7.82 -10.33
CA ALA A 282 -10.06 -6.52 -9.93
C ALA A 282 -11.60 -6.45 -9.97
N ALA A 283 -12.24 -7.09 -10.96
CA ALA A 283 -13.70 -7.20 -11.02
C ALA A 283 -14.27 -7.98 -9.83
N ALA A 284 -13.65 -9.10 -9.46
CA ALA A 284 -14.06 -9.87 -8.27
C ALA A 284 -13.89 -9.08 -6.97
N ILE A 285 -12.89 -8.18 -6.90
CA ILE A 285 -12.70 -7.26 -5.78
C ILE A 285 -13.80 -6.18 -5.79
N ALA A 286 -14.12 -5.63 -6.96
CA ALA A 286 -15.19 -4.66 -7.16
C ALA A 286 -16.55 -5.22 -6.70
N ASP A 287 -16.87 -6.47 -7.06
CA ASP A 287 -18.09 -7.15 -6.63
C ASP A 287 -18.19 -7.27 -5.10
N GLN A 288 -17.09 -7.62 -4.43
CA GLN A 288 -17.03 -7.69 -2.97
C GLN A 288 -17.19 -6.30 -2.32
N ALA A 289 -16.55 -5.27 -2.87
CA ALA A 289 -16.73 -3.90 -2.41
C ALA A 289 -18.19 -3.44 -2.58
N ALA A 290 -18.82 -3.69 -3.74
CA ALA A 290 -20.22 -3.36 -4.02
C ALA A 290 -21.19 -4.12 -3.09
N ALA A 291 -20.85 -5.36 -2.71
CA ALA A 291 -21.62 -6.16 -1.75
C ALA A 291 -21.51 -5.67 -0.29
N GLY A 292 -20.59 -4.72 -0.01
CA GLY A 292 -20.44 -4.08 1.29
C GLY A 292 -19.40 -4.69 2.22
N GLU A 293 -18.38 -5.44 1.70
CA GLU A 293 -17.26 -5.87 2.54
C GLU A 293 -16.39 -4.66 2.94
N ALA A 294 -16.65 -4.15 4.13
CA ALA A 294 -16.01 -2.94 4.63
C ALA A 294 -14.53 -3.13 5.00
N GLY A 295 -14.11 -4.37 5.28
CA GLY A 295 -12.72 -4.68 5.59
C GLY A 295 -11.81 -4.72 4.37
N LEU A 296 -12.37 -4.75 3.16
CA LEU A 296 -11.63 -4.65 1.90
C LEU A 296 -11.40 -3.17 1.56
N VAL A 297 -10.26 -2.63 1.98
CA VAL A 297 -9.97 -1.19 1.92
C VAL A 297 -9.21 -0.76 0.66
N GLY A 298 -8.67 -1.70 -0.12
CA GLY A 298 -7.93 -1.31 -1.31
C GLY A 298 -7.54 -2.44 -2.24
N VAL A 299 -7.03 -2.04 -3.40
CA VAL A 299 -6.53 -2.92 -4.45
C VAL A 299 -5.18 -2.43 -4.98
N MET A 300 -4.27 -3.35 -5.32
CA MET A 300 -3.01 -3.05 -5.99
C MET A 300 -3.03 -3.61 -7.41
N LEU A 301 -2.53 -2.82 -8.37
CA LEU A 301 -2.50 -3.12 -9.80
C LEU A 301 -1.08 -2.91 -10.35
N GLU A 302 -0.57 -3.85 -11.14
CA GLU A 302 0.64 -3.65 -11.95
C GLU A 302 0.25 -3.17 -13.34
N SER A 303 0.57 -1.91 -13.63
CA SER A 303 0.15 -1.17 -14.82
C SER A 303 1.27 -0.27 -15.34
N PHE A 304 1.39 -0.12 -16.65
CA PHE A 304 2.34 0.80 -17.26
C PHE A 304 1.75 1.39 -18.57
N LEU A 305 2.58 2.09 -19.38
CA LEU A 305 2.10 2.69 -20.63
C LEU A 305 1.70 1.64 -21.65
N ARG A 306 2.45 0.52 -21.74
CA ARG A 306 2.22 -0.61 -22.63
C ARG A 306 2.07 -1.90 -21.84
N GLU A 307 1.23 -2.79 -22.32
CA GLU A 307 1.05 -4.11 -21.73
C GLU A 307 2.27 -5.02 -21.86
N GLY A 308 2.32 -6.02 -21.00
CA GLY A 308 3.32 -7.06 -21.07
C GLY A 308 4.64 -6.72 -20.38
N ARG A 309 5.68 -7.40 -20.83
CA ARG A 309 7.07 -7.23 -20.33
C ARG A 309 8.07 -7.46 -21.45
N GLN A 310 9.27 -6.98 -21.22
CA GLN A 310 10.46 -7.23 -22.04
C GLN A 310 11.62 -7.67 -21.15
N GLU A 311 12.67 -8.24 -21.73
CA GLU A 311 13.87 -8.58 -20.98
C GLU A 311 14.68 -7.32 -20.64
N PRO A 312 15.32 -7.27 -19.45
CA PRO A 312 16.24 -6.19 -19.12
C PRO A 312 17.38 -6.09 -20.13
N GLY A 313 17.77 -4.87 -20.44
CA GLY A 313 18.85 -4.60 -21.39
C GLY A 313 19.24 -3.11 -21.39
N PRO A 314 20.19 -2.69 -22.23
CA PRO A 314 20.61 -1.30 -22.32
C PRO A 314 19.40 -0.38 -22.56
N PRO A 315 19.30 0.78 -21.86
CA PRO A 315 18.14 1.66 -21.96
C PRO A 315 17.71 2.01 -23.38
N GLY A 316 18.64 2.25 -24.29
CA GLY A 316 18.36 2.60 -25.69
C GLY A 316 17.81 1.46 -26.56
N ALA A 317 17.80 0.20 -26.09
CA ALA A 317 17.26 -0.96 -26.79
C ALA A 317 15.87 -1.36 -26.30
N LEU A 318 15.37 -0.73 -25.23
CA LEU A 318 14.10 -1.08 -24.63
C LEU A 318 12.90 -0.40 -25.31
N ALA A 319 11.80 -1.10 -25.40
CA ALA A 319 10.52 -0.52 -25.80
C ALA A 319 10.04 0.46 -24.71
N TYR A 320 9.80 1.71 -25.10
CA TYR A 320 9.36 2.77 -24.21
C TYR A 320 8.05 2.39 -23.52
N GLY A 321 8.01 2.53 -22.19
CA GLY A 321 6.82 2.32 -21.38
C GLY A 321 6.37 0.87 -21.21
N GLN A 322 7.25 -0.11 -21.46
CA GLN A 322 6.98 -1.54 -21.21
C GLN A 322 7.88 -2.06 -20.08
N SER A 323 7.29 -2.84 -19.16
CA SER A 323 7.98 -3.36 -17.96
C SER A 323 9.18 -4.26 -18.30
N VAL A 324 10.26 -4.16 -17.53
CA VAL A 324 11.43 -5.05 -17.58
C VAL A 324 11.43 -6.11 -16.46
N THR A 325 10.34 -6.18 -15.69
CA THR A 325 10.18 -7.17 -14.62
C THR A 325 8.91 -7.98 -14.85
N ASP A 326 7.94 -8.04 -13.92
CA ASP A 326 6.69 -8.75 -14.19
C ASP A 326 5.81 -7.96 -15.20
N ALA A 327 5.01 -8.68 -15.98
CA ALA A 327 4.16 -8.09 -17.01
C ALA A 327 3.06 -7.20 -16.40
N CYS A 328 2.84 -6.02 -16.97
CA CYS A 328 1.88 -5.02 -16.53
C CYS A 328 0.69 -4.91 -17.51
N MET A 329 -0.46 -4.46 -17.03
CA MET A 329 -1.55 -3.97 -17.90
C MET A 329 -1.12 -2.65 -18.55
N ASP A 330 -1.70 -2.29 -19.69
CA ASP A 330 -1.57 -0.94 -20.23
C ASP A 330 -2.46 0.07 -19.49
N ILE A 331 -2.23 1.35 -19.74
CA ILE A 331 -2.98 2.45 -19.10
C ILE A 331 -4.45 2.50 -19.53
N GLY A 332 -4.79 2.04 -20.73
CA GLY A 332 -6.17 1.96 -21.23
C GLY A 332 -6.97 0.91 -20.46
N THR A 333 -6.46 -0.32 -20.39
CA THR A 333 -7.03 -1.39 -19.55
C THR A 333 -7.14 -0.96 -18.09
N THR A 334 -6.14 -0.21 -17.59
CA THR A 334 -6.18 0.31 -16.22
C THR A 334 -7.30 1.32 -16.02
N ALA A 335 -7.57 2.20 -17.00
CA ALA A 335 -8.67 3.15 -16.92
C ALA A 335 -10.03 2.44 -16.80
N ASP A 336 -10.25 1.36 -17.56
CA ASP A 336 -11.47 0.55 -17.47
C ASP A 336 -11.62 -0.13 -16.10
N VAL A 337 -10.52 -0.66 -15.54
CA VAL A 337 -10.49 -1.26 -14.19
C VAL A 337 -10.83 -0.21 -13.13
N LEU A 338 -10.27 0.99 -13.21
CA LEU A 338 -10.55 2.08 -12.26
C LEU A 338 -12.02 2.52 -12.32
N GLU A 339 -12.62 2.64 -13.49
CA GLU A 339 -14.05 2.98 -13.63
C GLU A 339 -14.94 1.90 -13.03
N ASN A 340 -14.61 0.62 -13.23
CA ASN A 340 -15.35 -0.48 -12.60
C ASN A 340 -15.27 -0.43 -11.08
N LEU A 341 -14.08 -0.20 -10.51
CA LEU A 341 -13.89 -0.04 -9.06
C LEU A 341 -14.67 1.17 -8.50
N ALA A 342 -14.64 2.31 -9.20
CA ALA A 342 -15.40 3.50 -8.83
C ALA A 342 -16.92 3.23 -8.84
N THR A 343 -17.40 2.51 -9.85
CA THR A 343 -18.82 2.09 -9.94
C THR A 343 -19.20 1.19 -8.76
N ALA A 344 -18.33 0.29 -8.34
CA ALA A 344 -18.55 -0.58 -7.18
C ALA A 344 -18.69 0.23 -5.88
N VAL A 345 -17.84 1.25 -5.68
CA VAL A 345 -17.94 2.16 -4.53
C VAL A 345 -19.26 2.92 -4.53
N ARG A 346 -19.70 3.46 -5.68
CA ARG A 346 -20.99 4.13 -5.83
C ARG A 346 -22.17 3.19 -5.50
N SER A 347 -22.09 1.93 -5.96
CA SER A 347 -23.08 0.90 -5.68
C SER A 347 -23.17 0.57 -4.19
N ARG A 348 -22.02 0.46 -3.51
CA ARG A 348 -21.93 0.26 -2.06
C ARG A 348 -22.65 1.36 -1.29
N ARG A 349 -22.40 2.63 -1.62
CA ARG A 349 -23.04 3.79 -1.00
C ARG A 349 -24.56 3.76 -1.13
N THR A 350 -25.04 3.43 -2.33
CA THR A 350 -26.47 3.32 -2.61
C THR A 350 -27.11 2.21 -1.78
N SER A 351 -26.46 1.05 -1.67
CA SER A 351 -26.98 -0.10 -0.89
C SER A 351 -27.05 0.19 0.61
N VAL A 352 -26.13 0.99 1.16
CA VAL A 352 -26.14 1.41 2.57
C VAL A 352 -27.32 2.36 2.83
N LEU A 353 -27.59 3.33 1.94
CA LEU A 353 -28.73 4.25 2.06
C LEU A 353 -30.06 3.51 2.12
N PHE A 354 -30.29 2.52 1.27
CA PHE A 354 -31.51 1.71 1.28
C PHE A 354 -31.68 0.85 2.55
N ARG A 355 -30.60 0.44 3.20
CA ARG A 355 -30.66 -0.31 4.47
C ARG A 355 -31.00 0.58 5.67
N THR A 356 -30.57 1.84 5.67
CA THR A 356 -30.87 2.81 6.73
C THR A 356 -32.27 3.37 6.65
N ASP A 357 -32.85 3.55 5.44
CA ASP A 357 -34.22 4.02 5.24
C ASP A 357 -35.28 2.89 5.34
N GLY A 358 -34.88 1.63 5.29
CA GLY A 358 -35.71 0.44 5.37
C GLY A 358 -36.08 -0.02 6.78
N GLY A 359 -35.82 0.78 7.83
CA GLY A 359 -36.30 0.53 9.20
C GLY A 359 -37.83 0.58 9.26
N LEU A 360 -38.46 -0.60 9.15
CA LEU A 360 -39.90 -0.85 9.24
C LEU A 360 -40.60 0.01 10.29
N ARG A 361 -41.34 1.01 9.86
CA ARG A 361 -42.51 1.48 10.59
C ARG A 361 -43.65 0.47 10.33
N VAL A 362 -43.80 -0.48 11.20
CA VAL A 362 -45.04 -1.23 11.30
C VAL A 362 -46.11 -0.28 11.87
N PRO A 363 -47.24 0.01 11.16
CA PRO A 363 -48.32 0.78 11.74
C PRO A 363 -48.99 -0.08 12.81
N GLY A 364 -48.80 0.31 14.07
CA GLY A 364 -49.52 -0.33 15.17
C GLY A 364 -51.01 -0.20 14.96
N ARG A 365 -51.71 -1.33 14.82
CA ARG A 365 -53.16 -1.46 14.96
C ARG A 365 -53.56 -0.92 16.34
N ARG A 366 -54.29 0.20 16.31
CA ARG A 366 -55.14 0.60 17.48
C ARG A 366 -56.19 -0.47 17.70
N GLN A 367 -56.12 -1.18 18.81
CA GLN A 367 -57.29 -1.79 19.43
C GLN A 367 -57.60 -1.01 20.71
N GLY A 368 -58.71 -0.30 20.66
CA GLY A 368 -59.34 0.27 21.85
C GLY A 368 -60.11 -0.80 22.62
N THR A 369 -60.11 -0.64 23.91
CA THR A 369 -61.29 -0.84 24.82
C THR A 369 -60.91 -0.43 26.22
N ALA A 370 -61.53 0.59 26.68
CA ALA A 370 -62.39 0.79 27.81
C ALA A 370 -62.04 0.12 29.17
N GLY A 371 -61.83 0.97 30.15
CA GLY A 371 -62.56 0.92 31.39
C GLY A 371 -61.88 0.33 32.62
N ARG A 372 -61.59 1.11 33.57
CA ARG A 372 -62.16 1.31 34.88
C ARG A 372 -61.17 1.76 35.92
N LEU A 373 -61.66 2.74 36.66
CA LEU A 373 -61.13 3.34 37.88
C LEU A 373 -60.84 2.33 39.01
N ALA A 374 -59.88 2.63 39.86
CA ALA A 374 -60.03 2.81 41.33
C ALA A 374 -58.63 3.01 41.97
N THR A 375 -58.41 4.17 42.53
CA THR A 375 -58.22 4.56 43.94
C THR A 375 -57.00 4.02 44.67
N ALA A 376 -56.11 4.93 44.93
CA ALA A 376 -55.76 5.52 46.22
C ALA A 376 -54.89 4.72 47.23
N ALA A 377 -53.93 5.41 47.69
CA ALA A 377 -53.33 5.50 49.02
C ALA A 377 -51.92 4.95 49.07
N SER A 378 -50.94 5.81 49.19
CA SER A 378 -50.47 6.56 50.36
C SER A 378 -49.48 5.79 51.25
N ILE A 379 -48.39 6.49 51.51
CA ILE A 379 -47.67 6.61 52.75
C ILE A 379 -46.28 5.92 52.90
N ARG A 380 -45.28 6.82 52.93
CA ARG A 380 -44.13 6.93 53.85
C ARG A 380 -43.09 5.77 53.89
N SER A 381 -41.88 5.99 54.01
CA SER A 381 -40.90 6.96 54.44
C SER A 381 -39.72 6.18 55.05
N CYS A 382 -38.55 6.80 55.01
CA CYS A 382 -37.42 6.57 55.92
C CYS A 382 -36.61 5.26 55.70
N GLY A 383 -35.30 5.28 55.65
CA GLY A 383 -34.24 6.11 56.09
C GLY A 383 -32.95 5.27 56.13
N ARG A 384 -31.87 5.91 55.82
CA ARG A 384 -30.52 5.74 56.33
C ARG A 384 -30.04 4.35 56.83
N SER A 385 -29.05 3.84 56.20
CA SER A 385 -27.67 3.76 56.76
C SER A 385 -26.68 3.60 55.63
#